data_e433d1ce0160b612f4d1aeeb11fb8d2c
#
_entry.id   e433d1ce0160b612f4d1aeeb11fb8d2c
#
_cell.length_a   1.000
_cell.length_b   1.000
_cell.length_c   1.000
_cell.angle_alpha   90.00
_cell.angle_beta   90.00
_cell.angle_gamma   90.00
#
_symmetry.space_group_name_H-M   'P 1'
#
loop_
_entity.id
_entity.type
_entity.pdbx_description
1 polymer ?
#
loop_
_entity_poly.entity_id
_entity_poly.type
_entity_poly.pdbx_seq_one_letter_code
_entity_poly.pdbx_strand_id
1 'polypeptide(L)'
;MLNYNMAIEVWCEKAWGETPKKVSEWASNTETVQVFLRLSASVLIADFELKNDGTLHIRQHLHIPLETWNPGSIQGIRTPEGKTRFSHRRQTIYLSSELRVPEWGAALLEDWLVSMRSDINRPKDRSQRVAEITRMRTSVQRNLETASVANVAKDINDLDMRIDRIGNTLAD
;
A
#
# COMPACT_ATOMS: atom_id res chain seq x y z
N MET A 1 -2.55 8.47 21.16
CA MET A 1 -2.24 8.39 19.73
C MET A 1 -2.00 9.79 19.22
N LEU A 2 -0.77 10.16 18.90
CA LEU A 2 -0.47 11.45 18.29
C LEU A 2 -1.19 11.54 16.95
N ASN A 3 -2.00 12.56 16.77
CA ASN A 3 -2.77 12.76 15.54
C ASN A 3 -1.88 13.41 14.46
N TYR A 4 -0.94 12.61 13.92
CA TYR A 4 -0.01 13.06 12.87
C TYR A 4 -0.73 13.41 11.54
N ASN A 5 -2.02 13.07 11.39
CA ASN A 5 -2.79 13.40 10.18
C ASN A 5 -2.84 14.90 9.94
N MET A 6 -3.08 15.72 10.98
CA MET A 6 -3.06 17.17 10.87
C MET A 6 -1.67 17.71 10.46
N ALA A 7 -0.61 17.12 10.98
CA ALA A 7 0.76 17.49 10.62
C ALA A 7 1.09 17.13 9.16
N ILE A 8 0.57 15.99 8.67
CA ILE A 8 0.68 15.60 7.25
C ILE A 8 -0.08 16.59 6.35
N GLU A 9 -1.31 16.98 6.72
CA GLU A 9 -2.10 17.96 5.97
C GLU A 9 -1.38 19.30 5.86
N VAL A 10 -0.87 19.83 6.98
CA VAL A 10 -0.09 21.08 7.01
C VAL A 10 1.18 20.98 6.15
N TRP A 11 1.87 19.84 6.22
CA TRP A 11 3.04 19.61 5.40
C TRP A 11 2.69 19.57 3.91
N CYS A 12 1.64 18.85 3.52
CA CYS A 12 1.19 18.76 2.13
C CYS A 12 0.78 20.13 1.59
N GLU A 13 0.02 20.90 2.35
CA GLU A 13 -0.39 22.24 1.94
C GLU A 13 0.80 23.17 1.70
N LYS A 14 1.82 23.09 2.58
CA LYS A 14 3.05 23.88 2.44
C LYS A 14 3.90 23.42 1.26
N ALA A 15 4.02 22.11 1.03
CA ALA A 15 4.93 21.56 0.02
C ALA A 15 4.28 21.47 -1.37
N TRP A 16 2.96 21.25 -1.45
CA TRP A 16 2.23 20.93 -2.68
C TRP A 16 1.06 21.87 -2.96
N GLY A 17 0.71 22.77 -2.03
CA GLY A 17 -0.38 23.73 -2.18
C GLY A 17 -1.78 23.12 -2.04
N GLU A 18 -1.88 21.88 -1.56
CA GLU A 18 -3.15 21.19 -1.35
C GLU A 18 -3.06 20.20 -0.18
N THR A 19 -4.20 19.93 0.45
CA THR A 19 -4.31 18.85 1.44
C THR A 19 -4.55 17.50 0.77
N PRO A 20 -4.08 16.38 1.36
CA PRO A 20 -4.28 15.06 0.78
C PRO A 20 -5.76 14.66 0.83
N LYS A 21 -6.30 14.16 -0.27
CA LYS A 21 -7.67 13.64 -0.36
C LYS A 21 -7.84 12.28 0.30
N LYS A 22 -6.77 11.50 0.37
CA LYS A 22 -6.70 10.22 1.08
C LYS A 22 -5.30 10.04 1.67
N VAL A 23 -5.25 9.47 2.85
CA VAL A 23 -4.03 9.06 3.55
C VAL A 23 -4.15 7.58 3.86
N SER A 24 -3.12 6.81 3.56
CA SER A 24 -3.00 5.42 3.97
C SER A 24 -1.66 5.22 4.65
N GLU A 25 -1.68 4.79 5.90
CA GLU A 25 -0.47 4.49 6.63
C GLU A 25 0.17 3.21 6.08
N TRP A 26 1.46 3.26 5.79
CA TRP A 26 2.26 2.09 5.47
C TRP A 26 2.83 1.46 6.73
N ALA A 27 3.51 2.25 7.54
CA ALA A 27 4.05 1.86 8.83
C ALA A 27 4.22 3.10 9.70
N SER A 28 4.10 2.93 11.02
CA SER A 28 4.41 3.98 11.99
C SER A 28 5.03 3.39 13.25
N ASN A 29 5.91 4.16 13.86
CA ASN A 29 6.46 3.92 15.17
C ASN A 29 6.60 5.24 15.93
N THR A 30 7.34 5.26 17.04
CA THR A 30 7.53 6.47 17.85
C THR A 30 8.35 7.56 17.17
N GLU A 31 9.14 7.23 16.16
CA GLU A 31 10.11 8.12 15.51
C GLU A 31 9.77 8.38 14.04
N THR A 32 9.04 7.49 13.40
CA THR A 32 8.79 7.57 11.95
C THR A 32 7.35 7.28 11.59
N VAL A 33 6.87 7.96 10.54
CA VAL A 33 5.56 7.75 9.93
C VAL A 33 5.74 7.63 8.43
N GLN A 34 5.33 6.50 7.87
CA GLN A 34 5.42 6.18 6.46
C GLN A 34 4.02 6.06 5.88
N VAL A 35 3.71 6.86 4.88
CA VAL A 35 2.36 6.99 4.35
C VAL A 35 2.32 7.06 2.83
N PHE A 36 1.18 6.65 2.30
CA PHE A 36 0.75 6.93 0.95
C PHE A 36 -0.28 8.05 0.98
N LEU A 37 -0.13 9.04 0.11
CA LEU A 37 -0.98 10.21 0.05
C LEU A 37 -1.56 10.34 -1.37
N ARG A 38 -2.87 10.51 -1.47
CA ARG A 38 -3.54 10.86 -2.72
C ARG A 38 -3.78 12.37 -2.75
N LEU A 39 -3.21 13.04 -3.71
CA LEU A 39 -3.47 14.44 -4.04
C LEU A 39 -4.52 14.56 -5.15
N SER A 40 -4.74 15.75 -5.68
CA SER A 40 -5.72 16.00 -6.75
C SER A 40 -5.32 15.36 -8.08
N ALA A 41 -4.04 15.42 -8.44
CA ALA A 41 -3.51 14.95 -9.72
C ALA A 41 -2.24 14.09 -9.57
N SER A 42 -1.97 13.55 -8.38
CA SER A 42 -0.79 12.73 -8.12
C SER A 42 -0.96 11.87 -6.89
N VAL A 43 -0.06 10.91 -6.73
CA VAL A 43 0.13 10.18 -5.47
C VAL A 43 1.55 10.39 -4.97
N LEU A 44 1.69 10.35 -3.65
CA LEU A 44 2.97 10.47 -2.95
C LEU A 44 3.18 9.26 -2.05
N ILE A 45 4.41 8.79 -2.00
CA ILE A 45 4.90 7.94 -0.93
C ILE A 45 5.84 8.80 -0.10
N ALA A 46 5.62 8.89 1.19
CA ALA A 46 6.41 9.75 2.07
C ALA A 46 6.87 9.02 3.32
N ASP A 47 8.11 9.26 3.70
CA ASP A 47 8.73 8.80 4.94
C ASP A 47 9.09 10.02 5.79
N PHE A 48 8.42 10.16 6.92
CA PHE A 48 8.60 11.26 7.85
C PHE A 48 9.29 10.81 9.11
N GLU A 49 10.12 11.66 9.64
CA GLU A 49 10.63 11.61 11.02
C GLU A 49 9.68 12.43 11.91
N LEU A 50 9.22 11.83 12.98
CA LEU A 50 8.40 12.50 14.00
C LEU A 50 9.32 13.12 15.05
N LYS A 51 9.28 14.43 15.17
CA LYS A 51 10.05 15.17 16.19
C LYS A 51 9.33 15.18 17.53
N ASN A 52 10.08 15.39 18.61
CA ASN A 52 9.57 15.44 19.97
C ASN A 52 8.51 16.54 20.19
N ASP A 53 8.53 17.59 19.38
CA ASP A 53 7.54 18.67 19.39
C ASP A 53 6.26 18.35 18.59
N GLY A 54 6.17 17.13 18.04
CA GLY A 54 5.04 16.67 17.22
C GLY A 54 5.09 17.13 15.76
N THR A 55 6.17 17.79 15.33
CA THR A 55 6.35 18.19 13.93
C THR A 55 6.87 17.02 13.09
N LEU A 56 6.49 17.01 11.80
CA LEU A 56 6.95 16.04 10.83
C LEU A 56 8.07 16.64 9.97
N HIS A 57 9.18 15.94 9.89
CA HIS A 57 10.28 16.26 9.00
C HIS A 57 10.36 15.20 7.90
N ILE A 58 10.26 15.62 6.62
CA ILE A 58 10.38 14.71 5.49
C ILE A 58 11.81 14.17 5.36
N ARG A 59 11.96 12.87 5.35
CA ARG A 59 13.25 12.19 5.11
C ARG A 59 13.42 11.85 3.64
N GLN A 60 12.38 11.29 3.04
CA GLN A 60 12.35 10.95 1.62
C GLN A 60 10.91 10.91 1.12
N HIS A 61 10.74 11.13 -0.16
CA HIS A 61 9.44 10.97 -0.81
C HIS A 61 9.60 10.53 -2.26
N LEU A 62 8.56 9.88 -2.77
CA LEU A 62 8.39 9.53 -4.18
C LEU A 62 7.10 10.16 -4.69
N HIS A 63 7.19 11.05 -5.66
CA HIS A 63 6.06 11.72 -6.27
C HIS A 63 5.74 11.10 -7.64
N ILE A 64 4.48 10.71 -7.83
CA ILE A 64 4.00 10.08 -9.06
C ILE A 64 2.83 10.90 -9.61
N PRO A 65 3.09 11.81 -10.57
CA PRO A 65 2.04 12.58 -11.24
C PRO A 65 1.18 11.67 -12.13
N LEU A 66 -0.13 11.93 -12.14
CA LEU A 66 -1.09 11.18 -12.96
C LEU A 66 -0.76 11.23 -14.46
N GLU A 67 -0.28 12.38 -14.94
CA GLU A 67 0.10 12.61 -16.35
C GLU A 67 1.28 11.75 -16.81
N THR A 68 2.18 11.41 -15.90
CA THR A 68 3.40 10.65 -16.19
C THR A 68 3.29 9.16 -15.83
N TRP A 69 2.20 8.78 -15.19
CA TRP A 69 1.96 7.41 -14.77
C TRP A 69 1.38 6.54 -15.91
N ASN A 70 1.84 5.31 -15.99
CA ASN A 70 1.26 4.26 -16.81
C ASN A 70 0.95 3.03 -15.95
N PRO A 71 -0.12 2.27 -16.24
CA PRO A 71 -0.45 1.04 -15.52
C PRO A 71 0.74 0.07 -15.47
N GLY A 72 1.04 -0.46 -14.29
CA GLY A 72 2.17 -1.37 -14.06
C GLY A 72 3.53 -0.70 -13.94
N SER A 73 3.60 0.64 -13.96
CA SER A 73 4.87 1.37 -13.82
C SER A 73 5.34 1.55 -12.37
N ILE A 74 4.47 1.29 -11.39
CA ILE A 74 4.83 1.31 -9.98
C ILE A 74 5.20 -0.11 -9.55
N GLN A 75 6.41 -0.25 -9.03
CA GLN A 75 6.91 -1.52 -8.54
C GLN A 75 7.16 -1.44 -7.04
N GLY A 76 6.66 -2.42 -6.31
CA GLY A 76 6.95 -2.63 -4.89
C GLY A 76 7.63 -3.99 -4.74
N ILE A 77 8.84 -4.01 -4.20
CA ILE A 77 9.59 -5.26 -3.97
C ILE A 77 10.24 -5.24 -2.58
N ARG A 78 10.36 -6.43 -1.99
CA ARG A 78 11.11 -6.60 -0.75
C ARG A 78 12.60 -6.72 -1.05
N THR A 79 13.42 -5.98 -0.31
CA THR A 79 14.88 -6.04 -0.46
C THR A 79 15.46 -7.11 0.46
N PRO A 80 16.68 -7.63 0.18
CA PRO A 80 17.38 -8.57 1.06
C PRO A 80 17.60 -8.05 2.48
N GLU A 81 17.70 -6.71 2.65
CA GLU A 81 17.91 -6.04 3.94
C GLU A 81 16.59 -5.88 4.74
N GLY A 82 15.49 -6.50 4.28
CA GLY A 82 14.20 -6.45 4.97
C GLY A 82 13.43 -5.14 4.80
N LYS A 83 13.83 -4.27 3.86
CA LYS A 83 13.08 -3.05 3.51
C LYS A 83 12.14 -3.32 2.32
N THR A 84 11.16 -2.45 2.15
CA THR A 84 10.35 -2.40 0.93
C THR A 84 10.83 -1.26 0.05
N ARG A 85 11.19 -1.58 -1.19
CA ARG A 85 11.54 -0.60 -2.21
C ARG A 85 10.33 -0.35 -3.10
N PHE A 86 9.87 0.90 -3.17
CA PHE A 86 8.94 1.36 -4.20
C PHE A 86 9.70 2.15 -5.25
N SER A 87 9.39 1.92 -6.51
CA SER A 87 10.00 2.62 -7.63
C SER A 87 8.99 2.97 -8.70
N HIS A 88 9.18 4.14 -9.30
CA HIS A 88 8.47 4.63 -10.48
C HIS A 88 9.49 5.34 -11.38
N ARG A 89 9.66 4.84 -12.61
CA ARG A 89 10.69 5.32 -13.53
C ARG A 89 12.10 5.24 -12.90
N ARG A 90 12.78 6.37 -12.75
CA ARG A 90 14.14 6.47 -12.15
C ARG A 90 14.14 6.86 -10.68
N GLN A 91 12.97 7.06 -10.10
CA GLN A 91 12.84 7.45 -8.70
C GLN A 91 12.54 6.22 -7.84
N THR A 92 13.08 6.23 -6.64
CA THR A 92 12.97 5.10 -5.70
C THR A 92 12.89 5.62 -4.28
N ILE A 93 12.06 4.96 -3.46
CA ILE A 93 11.98 5.18 -2.02
C ILE A 93 12.08 3.84 -1.29
N TYR A 94 12.70 3.84 -0.10
CA TYR A 94 12.84 2.67 0.74
C TYR A 94 12.06 2.87 2.04
N LEU A 95 11.12 1.99 2.31
CA LEU A 95 10.30 2.00 3.52
C LEU A 95 10.59 0.79 4.40
N SER A 96 10.19 0.85 5.66
CA SER A 96 10.17 -0.32 6.55
C SER A 96 9.20 -1.38 6.03
N SER A 97 9.46 -2.66 6.30
CA SER A 97 8.75 -3.77 5.66
C SER A 97 8.25 -4.81 6.65
N GLU A 98 7.70 -4.41 7.78
CA GLU A 98 7.39 -5.41 8.81
C GLU A 98 6.10 -6.20 8.55
N LEU A 99 5.00 -5.56 8.20
CA LEU A 99 3.68 -6.20 8.20
C LEU A 99 2.93 -6.21 6.87
N ARG A 100 3.34 -5.40 5.88
CA ARG A 100 2.59 -5.26 4.62
C ARG A 100 3.40 -5.75 3.43
N VAL A 101 2.71 -6.45 2.51
CA VAL A 101 3.32 -6.91 1.27
C VAL A 101 3.50 -5.74 0.29
N PRO A 102 4.66 -5.64 -0.37
CA PRO A 102 4.96 -4.56 -1.30
C PRO A 102 3.93 -4.39 -2.43
N GLU A 103 3.43 -5.51 -2.93
CA GLU A 103 2.44 -5.56 -4.01
C GLU A 103 1.12 -4.88 -3.62
N TRP A 104 0.72 -4.98 -2.35
CA TRP A 104 -0.45 -4.29 -1.85
C TRP A 104 -0.28 -2.76 -1.95
N GLY A 105 0.89 -2.24 -1.58
CA GLY A 105 1.18 -0.81 -1.65
C GLY A 105 1.18 -0.30 -3.09
N ALA A 106 1.82 -1.02 -4.01
CA ALA A 106 1.81 -0.68 -5.43
C ALA A 106 0.40 -0.71 -6.01
N ALA A 107 -0.39 -1.74 -5.68
CA ALA A 107 -1.78 -1.87 -6.14
C ALA A 107 -2.69 -0.74 -5.62
N LEU A 108 -2.54 -0.34 -4.35
CA LEU A 108 -3.28 0.79 -3.78
C LEU A 108 -3.00 2.10 -4.50
N LEU A 109 -1.73 2.39 -4.77
CA LEU A 109 -1.32 3.61 -5.49
C LEU A 109 -1.85 3.61 -6.92
N GLU A 110 -1.79 2.48 -7.61
CA GLU A 110 -2.34 2.33 -8.96
C GLU A 110 -3.86 2.46 -8.97
N ASP A 111 -4.57 1.89 -8.00
CA ASP A 111 -6.02 2.05 -7.87
C ASP A 111 -6.42 3.52 -7.71
N TRP A 112 -5.68 4.27 -6.89
CA TRP A 112 -5.91 5.70 -6.75
C TRP A 112 -5.67 6.47 -8.05
N LEU A 113 -4.61 6.15 -8.80
CA LEU A 113 -4.30 6.78 -10.08
C LEU A 113 -5.33 6.44 -11.17
N VAL A 114 -5.79 5.18 -11.21
CA VAL A 114 -6.89 4.77 -12.09
C VAL A 114 -8.17 5.53 -11.76
N SER A 115 -8.51 5.63 -10.47
CA SER A 115 -9.68 6.37 -10.01
C SER A 115 -9.61 7.85 -10.41
N MET A 116 -8.46 8.51 -10.18
CA MET A 116 -8.25 9.90 -10.59
C MET A 116 -8.39 10.10 -12.10
N ARG A 117 -7.84 9.20 -12.90
CA ARG A 117 -7.97 9.26 -14.38
C ARG A 117 -9.41 9.11 -14.83
N SER A 118 -10.20 8.33 -14.11
CA SER A 118 -11.63 8.14 -14.39
C SER A 118 -12.48 9.33 -13.95
N ASP A 119 -12.11 10.00 -12.87
CA ASP A 119 -12.82 11.18 -12.34
C ASP A 119 -12.68 12.40 -13.28
N ILE A 120 -11.60 12.47 -14.06
CA ILE A 120 -11.37 13.56 -15.03
C ILE A 120 -12.23 13.40 -16.28
N ASN A 121 -12.68 12.20 -16.62
CA ASN A 121 -13.37 11.90 -17.87
C ASN A 121 -14.68 11.10 -17.65
N ARG A 122 -15.82 11.80 -17.57
CA ARG A 122 -17.23 11.29 -17.74
C ARG A 122 -17.71 10.19 -16.78
N PRO A 123 -19.02 10.12 -16.55
CA PRO A 123 -19.63 8.97 -15.85
C PRO A 123 -19.27 7.68 -16.59
N LYS A 124 -18.67 6.72 -15.86
CA LYS A 124 -18.19 5.44 -16.40
C LYS A 124 -19.32 4.73 -17.15
N ASP A 125 -19.12 4.45 -18.42
CA ASP A 125 -19.97 3.58 -19.19
C ASP A 125 -19.99 2.15 -18.60
N ARG A 126 -21.04 1.39 -18.88
CA ARG A 126 -21.22 0.01 -18.40
C ARG A 126 -20.01 -0.88 -18.75
N SER A 127 -19.44 -0.73 -19.93
CA SER A 127 -18.26 -1.46 -20.38
C SER A 127 -17.01 -1.13 -19.54
N GLN A 128 -16.85 0.12 -19.16
CA GLN A 128 -15.74 0.57 -18.29
C GLN A 128 -15.88 0.04 -16.86
N ARG A 129 -17.12 -0.04 -16.33
CA ARG A 129 -17.37 -0.65 -15.02
C ARG A 129 -17.06 -2.15 -15.02
N VAL A 130 -17.44 -2.86 -16.07
CA VAL A 130 -17.14 -4.29 -16.23
C VAL A 130 -15.64 -4.51 -16.33
N ALA A 131 -14.93 -3.70 -17.13
CA ALA A 131 -13.47 -3.79 -17.24
C ALA A 131 -12.74 -3.48 -15.91
N GLU A 132 -13.27 -2.56 -15.11
CA GLU A 132 -12.74 -2.23 -13.78
C GLU A 132 -12.94 -3.39 -12.79
N ILE A 133 -14.15 -3.97 -12.75
CA ILE A 133 -14.45 -5.14 -11.92
C ILE A 133 -13.58 -6.33 -12.33
N THR A 134 -13.37 -6.54 -13.62
CA THR A 134 -12.49 -7.61 -14.13
C THR A 134 -11.04 -7.39 -13.70
N ARG A 135 -10.53 -6.15 -13.76
CA ARG A 135 -9.18 -5.83 -13.28
C ARG A 135 -9.05 -6.00 -11.76
N MET A 136 -10.04 -5.56 -10.99
CA MET A 136 -10.07 -5.78 -9.54
C MET A 136 -10.06 -7.27 -9.22
N ARG A 137 -10.88 -8.07 -9.91
CA ARG A 137 -10.91 -9.53 -9.76
C ARG A 137 -9.54 -10.14 -10.06
N THR A 138 -8.90 -9.74 -11.16
CA THR A 138 -7.57 -10.24 -11.55
C THR A 138 -6.50 -9.83 -10.54
N SER A 139 -6.58 -8.61 -9.99
CA SER A 139 -5.68 -8.14 -8.94
C SER A 139 -5.86 -8.92 -7.64
N VAL A 140 -7.11 -9.14 -7.21
CA VAL A 140 -7.42 -9.95 -6.03
C VAL A 140 -6.98 -11.40 -6.23
N GLN A 141 -7.24 -11.97 -7.40
CA GLN A 141 -6.82 -13.33 -7.74
C GLN A 141 -5.29 -13.47 -7.70
N ARG A 142 -4.57 -12.52 -8.29
CA ARG A 142 -3.10 -12.49 -8.26
C ARG A 142 -2.55 -12.31 -6.84
N ASN A 143 -3.19 -11.47 -6.03
CA ASN A 143 -2.84 -11.29 -4.62
C ASN A 143 -3.12 -12.56 -3.78
N LEU A 144 -4.18 -13.31 -4.10
CA LEU A 144 -4.49 -14.59 -3.47
C LEU A 144 -3.50 -15.68 -3.92
N GLU A 145 -3.07 -15.68 -5.17
CA GLU A 145 -2.07 -16.62 -5.69
C GLU A 145 -0.67 -16.35 -5.11
N THR A 146 -0.31 -15.07 -4.91
CA THR A 146 0.96 -14.67 -4.28
C THR A 146 0.92 -14.73 -2.74
N ALA A 147 -0.23 -14.50 -2.11
CA ALA A 147 -0.44 -14.79 -0.70
C ALA A 147 -0.54 -16.30 -0.55
N SER A 148 0.60 -16.96 -0.53
CA SER A 148 0.89 -18.37 -0.26
C SER A 148 -0.28 -19.17 0.36
N VAL A 149 -1.40 -19.28 -0.36
CA VAL A 149 -2.54 -20.15 0.01
C VAL A 149 -2.07 -21.59 0.23
N ALA A 150 -1.01 -22.00 -0.48
CA ALA A 150 -0.32 -23.26 -0.26
C ALA A 150 0.27 -23.39 1.16
N ASN A 151 0.82 -22.30 1.74
CA ASN A 151 1.33 -22.32 3.11
C ASN A 151 0.19 -22.38 4.14
N VAL A 152 -0.89 -21.60 3.90
CA VAL A 152 -2.08 -21.63 4.76
C VAL A 152 -2.76 -23.03 4.71
N ALA A 153 -2.89 -23.61 3.52
CA ALA A 153 -3.42 -24.96 3.37
C ALA A 153 -2.53 -26.02 4.06
N LYS A 154 -1.20 -25.86 4.01
CA LYS A 154 -0.28 -26.71 4.73
C LYS A 154 -0.42 -26.55 6.24
N ASP A 155 -0.51 -25.33 6.74
CA ASP A 155 -0.68 -25.03 8.17
C ASP A 155 -2.01 -25.58 8.70
N ILE A 156 -3.10 -25.50 7.90
CA ILE A 156 -4.39 -26.12 8.23
C ILE A 156 -4.27 -27.65 8.30
N ASN A 157 -3.65 -28.28 7.31
CA ASN A 157 -3.44 -29.74 7.32
C ASN A 157 -2.57 -30.20 8.49
N ASP A 158 -1.55 -29.43 8.86
CA ASP A 158 -0.70 -29.72 10.03
C ASP A 158 -1.48 -29.58 11.34
N LEU A 159 -2.41 -28.62 11.42
CA LEU A 159 -3.32 -28.48 12.56
C LEU A 159 -4.31 -29.62 12.64
N ASP A 160 -4.93 -30.03 11.54
CA ASP A 160 -5.86 -31.17 11.50
C ASP A 160 -5.17 -32.47 11.94
N MET A 161 -3.95 -32.71 11.44
CA MET A 161 -3.16 -33.88 11.90
C MET A 161 -2.82 -33.85 13.40
N ARG A 162 -2.62 -32.66 13.99
CA ARG A 162 -2.40 -32.53 15.45
C ARG A 162 -3.67 -32.77 16.24
N ILE A 163 -4.81 -32.29 15.76
CA ILE A 163 -6.12 -32.52 16.38
C ILE A 163 -6.44 -34.02 16.38
N ASP A 164 -6.24 -34.72 15.26
CA ASP A 164 -6.46 -36.15 15.15
C ASP A 164 -5.57 -36.96 16.10
N ARG A 165 -4.30 -36.57 16.25
CA ARG A 165 -3.41 -37.23 17.24
C ARG A 165 -3.90 -37.04 18.66
N ILE A 166 -4.35 -35.85 19.04
CA ILE A 166 -4.87 -35.58 20.37
C ILE A 166 -6.17 -36.34 20.60
N GLY A 167 -7.06 -36.41 19.60
CA GLY A 167 -8.30 -37.16 19.65
C GLY A 167 -8.06 -38.69 19.89
N ASN A 168 -7.07 -39.23 19.20
CA ASN A 168 -6.69 -40.64 19.36
C ASN A 168 -6.03 -40.98 20.72
N THR A 169 -5.28 -39.97 21.26
CA THR A 169 -4.62 -40.14 22.58
C THR A 169 -5.60 -40.00 23.76
N LEU A 170 -6.76 -39.41 23.57
CA LEU A 170 -7.80 -39.25 24.59
C LEU A 170 -8.85 -40.39 24.55
N ALA A 171 -8.78 -41.27 23.55
CA ALA A 171 -9.71 -42.39 23.37
C ALA A 171 -9.18 -43.72 23.91
N ASP A 172 -7.91 -43.78 24.35
CA ASP A 172 -7.26 -44.85 25.08
C ASP A 172 -7.20 -44.56 26.60
#